data_3954dbd36e38bf5916a58415eba119b2
#
_entry.id   3954dbd36e38bf5916a58415eba119b2
#
_cell.length_a   1.000
_cell.length_b   1.000
_cell.length_c   1.000
_cell.angle_alpha   90.00
_cell.angle_beta   90.00
_cell.angle_gamma   90.00
#
_symmetry.space_group_name_H-M   'P 1'
#
loop_
_entity.id
_entity.type
_entity.pdbx_description
1 polymer ?
#
loop_
_entity_poly.entity_id
_entity_poly.type
_entity_poly.pdbx_seq_one_letter_code
_entity_poly.pdbx_strand_id
1 'polypeptide(L)'
;MSKRKKKTSARRKKTNRKQPRRWFARIWRLGLLLAGVFLGLMIPWVMYLNYQVTTEFEGRKWDLPSRVYARALDIYPTALLSRSNLELELKAAGYRSDRQASRPGLYSMSGNTVEVYRRPFRFHDGEEEALRFQVKLSGDKVSSVTRLPAGRALDLVRLEPAEIAAIYPLQKEDRTLIRIE
;
A
#
# COMPACT_ATOMS: atom_id res chain seq x y z
N MET A 1 -16.73 11.60 -114.45
CA MET A 1 -16.91 10.74 -113.30
C MET A 1 -15.97 11.23 -112.20
N SER A 2 -16.55 11.99 -111.23
CA SER A 2 -15.72 12.61 -110.15
C SER A 2 -16.05 11.97 -108.83
N LYS A 3 -15.07 11.33 -108.21
CA LYS A 3 -15.21 10.69 -106.85
C LYS A 3 -14.80 11.72 -105.74
N ARG A 4 -15.81 12.25 -105.01
CA ARG A 4 -15.64 13.06 -103.84
C ARG A 4 -15.14 12.17 -102.65
N LYS A 5 -13.94 12.46 -102.17
CA LYS A 5 -13.43 11.88 -100.94
C LYS A 5 -14.01 12.67 -99.74
N LYS A 6 -14.77 11.97 -98.86
CA LYS A 6 -15.24 12.49 -97.60
C LYS A 6 -14.03 12.51 -96.61
N LYS A 7 -13.69 13.69 -96.09
CA LYS A 7 -12.78 13.86 -94.96
C LYS A 7 -13.52 13.59 -93.62
N THR A 8 -13.21 12.55 -92.93
CA THR A 8 -13.67 12.29 -91.59
C THR A 8 -12.79 13.06 -90.57
N SER A 9 -13.37 14.08 -89.95
CA SER A 9 -12.68 14.85 -88.90
C SER A 9 -12.70 14.05 -87.60
N ALA A 10 -11.53 13.59 -87.16
CA ALA A 10 -11.33 12.94 -85.86
C ALA A 10 -11.46 13.99 -84.73
N ARG A 11 -12.52 13.89 -83.98
CA ARG A 11 -12.82 14.74 -82.83
C ARG A 11 -11.88 14.29 -81.65
N ARG A 12 -10.79 15.01 -81.46
CA ARG A 12 -9.82 14.81 -80.36
C ARG A 12 -10.48 15.09 -78.99
N LYS A 13 -10.87 14.07 -78.25
CA LYS A 13 -11.33 14.18 -76.85
C LYS A 13 -10.23 14.77 -76.02
N LYS A 14 -10.37 16.04 -75.58
CA LYS A 14 -9.53 16.62 -74.52
C LYS A 14 -9.86 15.93 -73.23
N THR A 15 -8.98 15.02 -72.82
CA THR A 15 -9.00 14.46 -71.49
C THR A 15 -8.57 15.54 -70.45
N ASN A 16 -9.56 16.01 -69.74
CA ASN A 16 -9.40 16.98 -68.67
C ASN A 16 -8.72 16.26 -67.48
N ARG A 17 -7.40 16.26 -67.46
CA ARG A 17 -6.61 15.78 -66.31
C ARG A 17 -6.81 16.77 -65.17
N LYS A 18 -7.78 16.47 -64.29
CA LYS A 18 -7.98 17.12 -63.01
C LYS A 18 -6.69 16.99 -62.23
N GLN A 19 -6.10 18.10 -61.85
CA GLN A 19 -4.92 18.15 -60.95
C GLN A 19 -5.38 18.15 -59.48
N PRO A 20 -5.55 16.99 -58.80
CA PRO A 20 -5.74 16.96 -57.35
C PRO A 20 -4.45 16.87 -56.58
N ARG A 21 -3.29 16.79 -57.28
CA ARG A 21 -2.03 16.33 -56.67
C ARG A 21 -1.30 17.40 -55.82
N ARG A 22 -1.55 18.68 -56.07
CA ARG A 22 -0.85 19.77 -55.35
C ARG A 22 -1.44 20.08 -53.98
N TRP A 23 -2.71 19.86 -53.76
CA TRP A 23 -3.41 20.06 -52.50
C TRP A 23 -3.09 18.93 -51.54
N PHE A 24 -3.12 17.69 -51.97
CA PHE A 24 -2.69 16.52 -51.22
C PHE A 24 -1.22 16.62 -50.73
N ALA A 25 -0.33 17.10 -51.61
CA ALA A 25 1.10 17.30 -51.22
C ALA A 25 1.28 18.39 -50.16
N ARG A 26 0.44 19.43 -50.16
CA ARG A 26 0.46 20.47 -49.12
C ARG A 26 -0.06 19.95 -47.79
N ILE A 27 -1.15 19.21 -47.79
CA ILE A 27 -1.72 18.58 -46.59
C ILE A 27 -0.73 17.56 -46.01
N TRP A 28 -0.11 16.75 -46.87
CA TRP A 28 0.90 15.78 -46.44
C TRP A 28 2.10 16.46 -45.81
N ARG A 29 2.63 17.55 -46.37
CA ARG A 29 3.72 18.32 -45.78
C ARG A 29 3.33 18.96 -44.47
N LEU A 30 2.13 19.51 -44.37
CA LEU A 30 1.61 20.06 -43.11
C LEU A 30 1.47 18.98 -42.03
N GLY A 31 0.96 17.81 -42.41
CA GLY A 31 0.87 16.65 -41.52
C GLY A 31 2.25 16.18 -40.98
N LEU A 32 3.25 16.13 -41.87
CA LEU A 32 4.63 15.80 -41.49
C LEU A 32 5.24 16.84 -40.57
N LEU A 33 5.01 18.12 -40.80
CA LEU A 33 5.47 19.20 -39.94
C LEU A 33 4.81 19.11 -38.55
N LEU A 34 3.48 18.90 -38.49
CA LEU A 34 2.76 18.73 -37.24
C LEU A 34 3.22 17.48 -36.48
N ALA A 35 3.44 16.38 -37.17
CA ALA A 35 3.98 15.16 -36.58
C ALA A 35 5.39 15.38 -36.04
N GLY A 36 6.25 16.12 -36.76
CA GLY A 36 7.58 16.48 -36.29
C GLY A 36 7.57 17.35 -35.04
N VAL A 37 6.70 18.37 -35.01
CA VAL A 37 6.53 19.22 -33.83
C VAL A 37 5.99 18.41 -32.66
N PHE A 38 5.00 17.54 -32.89
CA PHE A 38 4.43 16.69 -31.84
C PHE A 38 5.47 15.74 -31.26
N LEU A 39 6.24 15.04 -32.10
CA LEU A 39 7.32 14.17 -31.65
C LEU A 39 8.42 14.96 -30.92
N GLY A 40 8.78 16.14 -31.44
CA GLY A 40 9.78 17.00 -30.83
C GLY A 40 9.41 17.50 -29.44
N LEU A 41 8.11 17.68 -29.15
CA LEU A 41 7.61 18.04 -27.81
C LEU A 41 7.38 16.81 -26.93
N MET A 42 6.90 15.71 -27.51
CA MET A 42 6.55 14.51 -26.76
C MET A 42 7.78 13.79 -26.21
N ILE A 43 8.87 13.74 -26.96
CA ILE A 43 10.11 13.07 -26.50
C ILE A 43 10.68 13.72 -25.23
N PRO A 44 10.97 15.03 -25.17
CA PRO A 44 11.44 15.65 -23.94
C PRO A 44 10.42 15.59 -22.80
N TRP A 45 9.13 15.64 -23.11
CA TRP A 45 8.06 15.46 -22.12
C TRP A 45 8.09 14.07 -21.47
N VAL A 46 8.21 13.01 -22.29
CA VAL A 46 8.34 11.63 -21.78
C VAL A 46 9.63 11.45 -21.00
N MET A 47 10.75 12.03 -21.44
CA MET A 47 12.00 11.99 -20.70
C MET A 47 11.90 12.71 -19.35
N TYR A 48 11.24 13.85 -19.31
CA TYR A 48 10.99 14.58 -18.07
C TYR A 48 10.11 13.77 -17.09
N LEU A 49 9.02 13.19 -17.59
CA LEU A 49 8.16 12.31 -16.78
C LEU A 49 8.92 11.08 -16.26
N ASN A 50 9.72 10.45 -17.13
CA ASN A 50 10.53 9.30 -16.73
C ASN A 50 11.56 9.69 -15.65
N TYR A 51 12.22 10.83 -15.79
CA TYR A 51 13.14 11.35 -14.79
C TYR A 51 12.43 11.60 -13.45
N GLN A 52 11.28 12.27 -13.48
CA GLN A 52 10.48 12.57 -12.28
C GLN A 52 10.00 11.29 -11.59
N VAL A 53 9.47 10.33 -12.37
CA VAL A 53 9.03 9.04 -11.83
C VAL A 53 10.21 8.27 -11.24
N THR A 54 11.32 8.18 -11.94
CA THR A 54 12.50 7.42 -11.47
C THR A 54 13.07 8.02 -10.19
N THR A 55 13.21 9.35 -10.11
CA THR A 55 13.72 10.00 -8.89
C THR A 55 12.77 9.86 -7.69
N GLU A 56 11.47 9.97 -7.90
CA GLU A 56 10.47 9.74 -6.85
C GLU A 56 10.42 8.27 -6.39
N PHE A 57 10.52 7.33 -7.34
CA PHE A 57 10.47 5.89 -7.01
C PHE A 57 11.77 5.36 -6.43
N GLU A 58 12.93 5.80 -6.86
CA GLU A 58 14.21 5.36 -6.28
C GLU A 58 14.43 5.91 -4.88
N GLY A 59 13.92 7.12 -4.58
CA GLY A 59 13.98 7.70 -3.25
C GLY A 59 13.06 7.02 -2.23
N ARG A 60 11.96 6.42 -2.65
CA ARG A 60 10.91 5.89 -1.74
C ARG A 60 10.81 4.36 -1.68
N LYS A 61 11.53 3.64 -2.51
CA LYS A 61 11.43 2.17 -2.58
C LYS A 61 11.74 1.43 -1.26
N TRP A 62 12.44 2.07 -0.34
CA TRP A 62 12.97 1.45 0.85
C TRP A 62 12.50 2.09 2.15
N ASP A 63 11.56 3.03 2.09
CA ASP A 63 11.07 3.77 3.27
C ASP A 63 9.97 3.03 4.04
N LEU A 64 9.64 1.79 3.68
CA LEU A 64 8.73 0.98 4.48
C LEU A 64 9.48 0.37 5.67
N PRO A 65 9.26 0.89 6.88
CA PRO A 65 9.89 0.33 8.06
C PRO A 65 9.43 -1.12 8.26
N SER A 66 10.36 -2.05 8.24
CA SER A 66 10.08 -3.43 8.63
C SER A 66 10.00 -3.51 10.15
N ARG A 67 8.85 -3.90 10.66
CA ARG A 67 8.64 -4.11 12.10
C ARG A 67 8.81 -5.58 12.44
N VAL A 68 9.63 -5.86 13.42
CA VAL A 68 9.83 -7.19 13.95
C VAL A 68 9.01 -7.33 15.23
N TYR A 69 8.13 -8.29 15.25
CA TYR A 69 7.26 -8.58 16.38
C TYR A 69 7.69 -9.85 17.10
N ALA A 70 7.46 -9.91 18.41
CA ALA A 70 7.52 -11.13 19.19
C ALA A 70 6.41 -12.12 18.76
N ARG A 71 6.33 -13.25 19.43
CA ARG A 71 5.17 -14.14 19.25
C ARG A 71 3.90 -13.50 19.83
N ALA A 72 2.76 -13.73 19.21
CA ALA A 72 1.47 -13.40 19.81
C ALA A 72 1.23 -14.26 21.04
N LEU A 73 0.63 -13.68 22.08
CA LEU A 73 0.23 -14.43 23.27
C LEU A 73 -1.19 -14.97 23.09
N ASP A 74 -1.32 -16.28 23.08
CA ASP A 74 -2.59 -16.97 23.02
C ASP A 74 -3.14 -17.18 24.45
N ILE A 75 -4.30 -16.62 24.72
CA ILE A 75 -4.98 -16.70 26.02
C ILE A 75 -6.22 -17.55 25.83
N TYR A 76 -6.24 -18.73 26.46
CA TYR A 76 -7.35 -19.68 26.41
C TYR A 76 -7.57 -20.32 27.78
N PRO A 77 -8.77 -20.82 28.08
CA PRO A 77 -9.02 -21.56 29.31
C PRO A 77 -8.01 -22.70 29.47
N THR A 78 -7.49 -22.87 30.66
CA THR A 78 -6.43 -23.85 31.06
C THR A 78 -5.01 -23.49 30.66
N ALA A 79 -4.76 -22.41 29.91
CA ALA A 79 -3.43 -21.94 29.61
C ALA A 79 -2.61 -21.68 30.90
N LEU A 80 -1.34 -22.10 30.90
CA LEU A 80 -0.39 -21.82 32.00
C LEU A 80 0.06 -20.36 31.87
N LEU A 81 -0.57 -19.50 32.64
CA LEU A 81 -0.34 -18.07 32.61
C LEU A 81 -0.53 -17.49 34.02
N SER A 82 0.52 -17.16 34.67
CA SER A 82 0.46 -16.48 35.95
C SER A 82 0.09 -15.00 35.78
N ARG A 83 -0.43 -14.40 36.84
CA ARG A 83 -0.75 -12.97 36.84
C ARG A 83 0.46 -12.09 36.48
N SER A 84 1.61 -12.40 37.06
CA SER A 84 2.87 -11.68 36.84
C SER A 84 3.31 -11.78 35.37
N ASN A 85 3.21 -12.98 34.78
CA ASN A 85 3.57 -13.18 33.37
C ASN A 85 2.60 -12.45 32.44
N LEU A 86 1.30 -12.49 32.71
CA LEU A 86 0.34 -11.74 31.92
C LEU A 86 0.58 -10.23 32.01
N GLU A 87 0.89 -9.71 33.18
CA GLU A 87 1.23 -8.30 33.35
C GLU A 87 2.50 -7.90 32.60
N LEU A 88 3.51 -8.76 32.61
CA LEU A 88 4.77 -8.55 31.90
C LEU A 88 4.55 -8.53 30.38
N GLU A 89 3.77 -9.47 29.84
CA GLU A 89 3.43 -9.53 28.43
C GLU A 89 2.60 -8.29 28.00
N LEU A 90 1.63 -7.87 28.83
CA LEU A 90 0.85 -6.65 28.55
C LEU A 90 1.74 -5.40 28.53
N LYS A 91 2.66 -5.26 29.49
CA LYS A 91 3.62 -4.15 29.51
C LYS A 91 4.57 -4.19 28.33
N ALA A 92 5.08 -5.37 27.96
CA ALA A 92 5.94 -5.55 26.79
C ALA A 92 5.22 -5.18 25.48
N ALA A 93 3.93 -5.50 25.37
CA ALA A 93 3.09 -5.08 24.25
C ALA A 93 2.65 -3.60 24.33
N GLY A 94 3.16 -2.84 25.33
CA GLY A 94 2.90 -1.40 25.46
C GLY A 94 1.51 -1.04 25.99
N TYR A 95 0.87 -1.95 26.72
CA TYR A 95 -0.37 -1.66 27.44
C TYR A 95 -0.08 -0.84 28.68
N ARG A 96 -1.05 0.02 29.03
CA ARG A 96 -0.99 0.83 30.25
C ARG A 96 -2.03 0.35 31.26
N SER A 97 -1.63 0.27 32.52
CA SER A 97 -2.55 -0.03 33.61
C SER A 97 -3.47 1.16 33.89
N ASP A 98 -4.75 0.91 34.01
CA ASP A 98 -5.78 1.89 34.38
C ASP A 98 -6.77 1.23 35.33
N ARG A 99 -7.57 2.04 36.05
CA ARG A 99 -8.64 1.54 36.93
C ARG A 99 -9.74 0.84 36.14
N GLN A 100 -9.98 1.27 34.91
CA GLN A 100 -10.94 0.69 33.99
C GLN A 100 -10.30 0.60 32.61
N ALA A 101 -10.35 -0.58 31.98
CA ALA A 101 -9.92 -0.77 30.62
C ALA A 101 -10.95 -0.14 29.64
N SER A 102 -11.00 1.20 29.61
CA SER A 102 -12.03 1.96 28.87
C SER A 102 -11.69 2.20 27.40
N ARG A 103 -10.43 2.09 27.01
CA ARG A 103 -9.92 2.31 25.66
C ARG A 103 -8.97 1.21 25.22
N PRO A 104 -8.84 0.95 23.89
CA PRO A 104 -7.85 0.01 23.39
C PRO A 104 -6.43 0.36 23.88
N GLY A 105 -5.68 -0.66 24.31
CA GLY A 105 -4.34 -0.50 24.87
C GLY A 105 -4.31 -0.26 26.37
N LEU A 106 -5.44 -0.37 27.06
CA LEU A 106 -5.51 -0.31 28.52
C LEU A 106 -5.86 -1.68 29.12
N TYR A 107 -5.36 -1.92 30.32
CA TYR A 107 -5.78 -3.06 31.12
C TYR A 107 -6.01 -2.67 32.58
N SER A 108 -6.84 -3.44 33.27
CA SER A 108 -7.14 -3.28 34.69
C SER A 108 -6.91 -4.60 35.41
N MET A 109 -6.35 -4.56 36.59
CA MET A 109 -6.14 -5.74 37.43
C MET A 109 -6.86 -5.60 38.76
N SER A 110 -7.79 -6.51 39.04
CA SER A 110 -8.49 -6.59 40.31
C SER A 110 -8.49 -8.03 40.85
N GLY A 111 -7.70 -8.26 41.90
CA GLY A 111 -7.54 -9.61 42.44
C GLY A 111 -7.04 -10.60 41.39
N ASN A 112 -7.78 -11.67 41.16
CA ASN A 112 -7.51 -12.71 40.16
C ASN A 112 -8.14 -12.44 38.79
N THR A 113 -8.68 -11.23 38.60
CA THR A 113 -9.34 -10.84 37.36
C THR A 113 -8.53 -9.77 36.66
N VAL A 114 -8.25 -9.98 35.38
CA VAL A 114 -7.58 -9.03 34.51
C VAL A 114 -8.52 -8.67 33.38
N GLU A 115 -8.82 -7.41 33.25
CA GLU A 115 -9.61 -6.88 32.14
C GLU A 115 -8.69 -6.20 31.15
N VAL A 116 -8.80 -6.55 29.88
CA VAL A 116 -7.93 -6.04 28.81
C VAL A 116 -8.80 -5.50 27.69
N TYR A 117 -8.46 -4.34 27.18
CA TYR A 117 -9.02 -3.82 25.95
C TYR A 117 -7.94 -3.86 24.85
N ARG A 118 -7.98 -4.96 24.07
CA ARG A 118 -7.04 -5.21 22.99
C ARG A 118 -7.24 -4.18 21.87
N ARG A 119 -6.13 -3.75 21.27
CA ARG A 119 -6.11 -2.92 20.07
C ARG A 119 -6.44 -3.76 18.84
N PRO A 120 -6.94 -3.17 17.75
CA PRO A 120 -7.03 -3.86 16.47
C PRO A 120 -5.63 -4.20 15.98
N PHE A 121 -5.45 -5.41 15.44
CA PHE A 121 -4.16 -5.86 14.94
C PHE A 121 -4.34 -6.77 13.74
N ARG A 122 -3.45 -6.63 12.75
CA ARG A 122 -3.43 -7.48 11.57
C ARG A 122 -2.44 -8.61 11.77
N PHE A 123 -2.96 -9.78 12.07
CA PHE A 123 -2.19 -11.02 12.13
C PHE A 123 -1.94 -11.57 10.72
N HIS A 124 -1.13 -12.63 10.63
CA HIS A 124 -0.82 -13.29 9.35
C HIS A 124 -2.05 -13.93 8.68
N ASP A 125 -3.05 -14.30 9.46
CA ASP A 125 -4.29 -14.97 9.05
C ASP A 125 -5.50 -14.03 8.93
N GLY A 126 -5.33 -12.75 9.24
CA GLY A 126 -6.38 -11.77 9.11
C GLY A 126 -6.27 -10.58 10.04
N GLU A 127 -7.19 -9.65 9.87
CA GLU A 127 -7.33 -8.49 10.74
C GLU A 127 -8.33 -8.80 11.86
N GLU A 128 -7.90 -8.57 13.09
CA GLU A 128 -8.77 -8.69 14.25
C GLU A 128 -9.07 -7.31 14.84
N GLU A 129 -10.35 -7.05 15.03
CA GLU A 129 -10.85 -5.80 15.60
C GLU A 129 -10.49 -5.65 17.09
N ALA A 130 -10.64 -4.43 17.59
CA ALA A 130 -10.50 -4.15 19.02
C ALA A 130 -11.48 -5.01 19.83
N LEU A 131 -11.00 -5.63 20.88
CA LEU A 131 -11.77 -6.54 21.73
C LEU A 131 -11.55 -6.24 23.20
N ARG A 132 -12.64 -5.97 23.94
CA ARG A 132 -12.60 -5.88 25.39
C ARG A 132 -12.98 -7.23 25.99
N PHE A 133 -12.09 -7.78 26.81
CA PHE A 133 -12.31 -9.10 27.43
C PHE A 133 -11.75 -9.14 28.85
N GLN A 134 -12.23 -10.10 29.58
CA GLN A 134 -11.83 -10.36 30.96
C GLN A 134 -11.21 -11.77 31.06
N VAL A 135 -10.07 -11.86 31.71
CA VAL A 135 -9.38 -13.09 32.04
C VAL A 135 -9.50 -13.33 33.55
N LYS A 136 -10.03 -14.45 33.93
CA LYS A 136 -10.01 -14.91 35.33
C LYS A 136 -8.89 -15.92 35.49
N LEU A 137 -8.05 -15.68 36.49
CA LEU A 137 -6.90 -16.52 36.83
C LEU A 137 -7.21 -17.37 38.07
N SER A 138 -6.70 -18.57 38.11
CA SER A 138 -6.72 -19.44 39.27
C SER A 138 -5.31 -20.02 39.51
N GLY A 139 -4.58 -19.43 40.43
CA GLY A 139 -3.14 -19.67 40.56
C GLY A 139 -2.40 -19.27 39.26
N ASP A 140 -1.64 -20.19 38.70
CA ASP A 140 -0.84 -20.00 37.50
C ASP A 140 -1.57 -20.45 36.21
N LYS A 141 -2.92 -20.53 36.24
CA LYS A 141 -3.72 -20.96 35.12
C LYS A 141 -4.86 -19.98 34.81
N VAL A 142 -5.19 -19.87 33.55
CA VAL A 142 -6.40 -19.17 33.10
C VAL A 142 -7.61 -20.04 33.40
N SER A 143 -8.52 -19.53 34.22
CA SER A 143 -9.78 -20.22 34.53
C SER A 143 -10.85 -20.00 33.47
N SER A 144 -11.00 -18.76 33.01
CA SER A 144 -11.97 -18.43 31.97
C SER A 144 -11.59 -17.13 31.26
N VAL A 145 -12.03 -17.03 30.01
CA VAL A 145 -11.93 -15.82 29.21
C VAL A 145 -13.33 -15.43 28.74
N THR A 146 -13.71 -14.18 28.96
CA THR A 146 -15.06 -13.70 28.61
C THR A 146 -15.02 -12.35 27.90
N ARG A 147 -15.84 -12.19 26.87
CA ARG A 147 -15.99 -10.94 26.13
C ARG A 147 -16.84 -9.94 26.91
N LEU A 148 -16.39 -8.71 27.01
CA LEU A 148 -17.16 -7.62 27.61
C LEU A 148 -17.77 -6.70 26.54
N PRO A 149 -18.94 -6.12 26.79
CA PRO A 149 -19.78 -6.24 28.01
C PRO A 149 -20.70 -7.47 28.01
N ALA A 150 -20.77 -8.22 26.91
CA ALA A 150 -21.80 -9.28 26.72
C ALA A 150 -21.63 -10.50 27.64
N GLY A 151 -20.50 -10.68 28.32
CA GLY A 151 -20.22 -11.83 29.18
C GLY A 151 -20.10 -13.17 28.44
N ARG A 152 -19.99 -13.17 27.12
CA ARG A 152 -19.84 -14.38 26.30
C ARG A 152 -18.48 -15.03 26.53
N ALA A 153 -18.47 -16.34 26.81
CA ALA A 153 -17.22 -17.10 26.91
C ALA A 153 -16.47 -17.09 25.57
N LEU A 154 -15.16 -17.02 25.67
CA LEU A 154 -14.24 -17.07 24.53
C LEU A 154 -13.31 -18.25 24.71
N ASP A 155 -13.16 -19.04 23.66
CA ASP A 155 -12.29 -20.22 23.65
C ASP A 155 -10.81 -19.84 23.45
N LEU A 156 -10.57 -18.76 22.70
CA LEU A 156 -9.24 -18.25 22.42
C LEU A 156 -9.28 -16.74 22.20
N VAL A 157 -8.33 -16.03 22.78
CA VAL A 157 -8.03 -14.63 22.46
C VAL A 157 -6.53 -14.50 22.21
N ARG A 158 -6.18 -13.92 21.08
CA ARG A 158 -4.78 -13.55 20.78
C ARG A 158 -4.53 -12.11 21.18
N LEU A 159 -3.48 -11.89 21.93
CA LEU A 159 -2.97 -10.57 22.22
C LEU A 159 -1.99 -10.17 21.11
N GLU A 160 -2.02 -8.91 20.70
CA GLU A 160 -1.03 -8.43 19.74
C GLU A 160 0.39 -8.57 20.31
N PRO A 161 1.33 -9.01 19.47
CA PRO A 161 2.70 -9.23 19.90
C PRO A 161 3.42 -7.92 20.21
N ALA A 162 4.36 -7.97 21.15
CA ALA A 162 5.25 -6.84 21.42
C ALA A 162 6.12 -6.54 20.18
N GLU A 163 6.26 -5.27 19.84
CA GLU A 163 7.22 -4.82 18.82
C GLU A 163 8.64 -4.87 19.44
N ILE A 164 9.51 -5.71 18.85
CA ILE A 164 10.89 -5.88 19.32
C ILE A 164 11.81 -4.83 18.69
N ALA A 165 11.65 -4.60 17.39
CA ALA A 165 12.47 -3.68 16.64
C ALA A 165 11.72 -3.14 15.42
N ALA A 166 12.00 -1.90 15.08
CA ALA A 166 11.66 -1.32 13.80
C ALA A 166 12.95 -1.08 13.02
N ILE A 167 13.09 -1.75 11.87
CA ILE A 167 14.22 -1.57 10.99
C ILE A 167 13.81 -0.49 9.99
N TYR A 168 14.34 0.70 10.15
CA TYR A 168 14.19 1.77 9.19
C TYR A 168 15.27 1.59 8.12
N PRO A 169 14.95 1.57 6.82
CA PRO A 169 15.96 1.62 5.79
C PRO A 169 16.72 2.92 5.97
N LEU A 170 18.03 2.80 6.09
CA LEU A 170 18.95 3.91 6.37
C LEU A 170 18.83 4.99 5.30
N GLN A 171 18.05 6.02 5.54
CA GLN A 171 18.23 7.28 4.89
C GLN A 171 19.51 7.88 5.47
N LYS A 172 20.58 7.88 4.65
CA LYS A 172 21.83 8.62 4.91
C LYS A 172 22.03 9.03 6.37
N GLU A 173 22.37 8.08 7.21
CA GLU A 173 22.97 8.47 8.48
C GLU A 173 24.24 9.24 8.15
N ASP A 174 24.23 10.53 8.39
CA ASP A 174 25.45 11.28 8.66
C ASP A 174 26.08 10.63 9.89
N ARG A 175 26.94 9.66 9.64
CA ARG A 175 27.77 9.08 10.69
C ARG A 175 28.70 10.18 11.16
N THR A 176 28.26 10.93 12.15
CA THR A 176 29.18 11.77 12.93
C THR A 176 30.15 10.83 13.64
N LEU A 177 31.35 10.74 13.09
CA LEU A 177 32.44 10.04 13.77
C LEU A 177 32.72 10.78 15.08
N ILE A 178 32.24 10.20 16.19
CA ILE A 178 32.63 10.68 17.53
C ILE A 178 34.10 10.29 17.69
N ARG A 179 34.98 11.29 17.61
CA ARG A 179 36.38 11.13 17.94
C ARG A 179 36.45 11.01 19.47
N ILE A 180 36.74 9.82 19.97
CA ILE A 180 37.05 9.59 21.39
C ILE A 180 38.49 10.08 21.57
N GLU A 181 38.66 11.18 22.32
CA GLU A 181 39.94 11.66 22.82
C GLU A 181 40.29 10.89 24.11
#